data_83fca0d04eaa09aaba78c7e5a4f43da6
#
_entry.id   83fca0d04eaa09aaba78c7e5a4f43da6
#
_cell.length_a   1.000
_cell.length_b   1.000
_cell.length_c   1.000
_cell.angle_alpha   90.00
_cell.angle_beta   90.00
_cell.angle_gamma   90.00
#
_symmetry.space_group_name_H-M   'P 1'
#
loop_
_entity.id
_entity.type
_entity.pdbx_description
1 polymer ?
#
loop_
_entity_poly.entity_id
_entity_poly.type
_entity_poly.pdbx_seq_one_letter_code
_entity_poly.pdbx_strand_id
1 'polypeptide(L)'
;MRPAHLNTVLDEEFLGAQNGSHTPVMLWGAPGVGKSQIIAQIGDRHDIPVIDIRLSQMEPSDLRGIPFRDHDKVEWAIPAMLPNAERHGNKGILFLDEITSAVPSVSAAAYQLILDRKLGEYEVPNGWAIFAAGNRQGDRGVTYAMPSPLANRFSHYDVDIHLDDWVAWAYQNNIHESIIAFLRFRPELLFDFDPAHNPVAFPSPRSWEFTNRALQKFSDKPVLLLGTLQACVGPSAGIELKAFIDSLDQMPDLDAIIRGEDIKAPKEIDLQYAVASALVGRAIRAKNDDNAEEIFGHILSYAKAFRQKEMGVMLVSDLLRAVGDDLFNVPAFSQWAESIGDILLYD
;
A
#
# COMPACT_ATOMS: atom_id res chain seq x y z
N MET A 1 -8.03 6.58 -8.65
CA MET A 1 -6.95 5.89 -9.44
C MET A 1 -6.39 4.76 -8.62
N ARG A 2 -6.19 3.57 -9.22
CA ARG A 2 -5.60 2.42 -8.50
C ARG A 2 -4.13 2.67 -8.12
N PRO A 3 -3.66 2.10 -6.99
CA PRO A 3 -2.32 2.36 -6.45
C PRO A 3 -1.18 2.12 -7.45
N ALA A 4 -1.24 1.05 -8.26
CA ALA A 4 -0.20 0.77 -9.25
C ALA A 4 -0.02 1.89 -10.27
N HIS A 5 -1.12 2.45 -10.80
CA HIS A 5 -1.06 3.58 -11.74
C HIS A 5 -0.63 4.88 -11.04
N LEU A 6 -1.10 5.08 -9.80
CA LEU A 6 -0.71 6.25 -9.03
C LEU A 6 0.79 6.27 -8.73
N ASN A 7 1.38 5.12 -8.43
CA ASN A 7 2.83 4.99 -8.27
C ASN A 7 3.59 5.51 -9.51
N THR A 8 3.15 5.13 -10.73
CA THR A 8 3.77 5.61 -11.97
C THR A 8 3.66 7.13 -12.12
N VAL A 9 2.48 7.70 -11.82
CA VAL A 9 2.28 9.16 -11.87
C VAL A 9 3.19 9.87 -10.89
N LEU A 10 3.31 9.38 -9.68
CA LEU A 10 4.14 10.00 -8.64
C LEU A 10 5.64 9.87 -8.95
N ASP A 11 6.07 8.75 -9.55
CA ASP A 11 7.43 8.57 -10.06
C ASP A 11 7.75 9.63 -11.14
N GLU A 12 6.87 9.82 -12.13
CA GLU A 12 7.05 10.81 -13.19
C GLU A 12 7.07 12.25 -12.64
N GLU A 13 6.20 12.58 -11.69
CA GLU A 13 6.20 13.90 -11.04
C GLU A 13 7.44 14.14 -10.18
N PHE A 14 7.97 13.11 -9.53
CA PHE A 14 9.25 13.19 -8.83
C PHE A 14 10.40 13.43 -9.83
N LEU A 15 10.45 12.69 -10.92
CA LEU A 15 11.44 12.88 -11.98
C LEU A 15 11.30 14.26 -12.64
N GLY A 16 10.07 14.73 -12.81
CA GLY A 16 9.75 16.07 -13.26
C GLY A 16 10.34 17.18 -12.38
N ALA A 17 10.40 16.98 -11.06
CA ALA A 17 11.02 17.93 -10.14
C ALA A 17 12.52 18.15 -10.41
N GLN A 18 13.21 17.14 -10.94
CA GLN A 18 14.63 17.24 -11.32
C GLN A 18 14.85 18.18 -12.53
N ASN A 19 13.83 18.31 -13.37
CA ASN A 19 13.87 19.04 -14.64
C ASN A 19 13.07 20.35 -14.61
N GLY A 20 12.50 20.73 -13.44
CA GLY A 20 11.69 21.93 -13.29
C GLY A 20 10.29 21.85 -13.89
N SER A 21 9.79 20.64 -14.19
CA SER A 21 8.44 20.38 -14.75
C SER A 21 7.46 19.75 -13.75
N HIS A 22 7.76 19.83 -12.45
CA HIS A 22 6.94 19.24 -11.40
C HIS A 22 5.63 19.99 -11.19
N THR A 23 4.53 19.23 -11.13
CA THR A 23 3.23 19.69 -10.65
C THR A 23 2.96 19.12 -9.27
N PRO A 24 2.65 19.94 -8.24
CA PRO A 24 2.28 19.42 -6.93
C PRO A 24 1.09 18.45 -7.03
N VAL A 25 1.14 17.34 -6.30
CA VAL A 25 0.09 16.31 -6.31
C VAL A 25 -0.68 16.29 -5.00
N MET A 26 -2.01 16.23 -5.10
CA MET A 26 -2.92 16.05 -3.97
C MET A 26 -3.57 14.68 -4.01
N LEU A 27 -3.32 13.88 -2.98
CA LEU A 27 -3.89 12.54 -2.78
C LEU A 27 -5.12 12.61 -1.88
N TRP A 28 -6.26 12.18 -2.40
CA TRP A 28 -7.51 12.09 -1.67
C TRP A 28 -7.84 10.64 -1.33
N GLY A 29 -8.37 10.41 -0.14
CA GLY A 29 -8.89 9.09 0.24
C GLY A 29 -9.12 8.95 1.73
N ALA A 30 -9.92 7.96 2.10
CA ALA A 30 -10.25 7.66 3.47
C ALA A 30 -9.02 7.34 4.34
N PRO A 31 -9.14 7.40 5.68
CA PRO A 31 -8.08 6.95 6.57
C PRO A 31 -7.73 5.48 6.33
N GLY A 32 -6.44 5.15 6.33
CA GLY A 32 -5.96 3.76 6.24
C GLY A 32 -5.87 3.16 4.84
N VAL A 33 -6.18 3.92 3.77
CA VAL A 33 -6.08 3.43 2.37
C VAL A 33 -4.65 3.35 1.82
N GLY A 34 -3.64 3.85 2.56
CA GLY A 34 -2.24 3.73 2.17
C GLY A 34 -1.60 4.97 1.54
N LYS A 35 -2.22 6.17 1.58
CA LYS A 35 -1.67 7.40 0.97
C LYS A 35 -0.19 7.66 1.32
N SER A 36 0.13 7.71 2.61
CA SER A 36 1.50 7.97 3.09
C SER A 36 2.45 6.81 2.77
N GLN A 37 1.93 5.57 2.73
CA GLN A 37 2.71 4.39 2.37
C GLN A 37 3.14 4.42 0.89
N ILE A 38 2.26 4.85 -0.01
CA ILE A 38 2.59 5.00 -1.43
C ILE A 38 3.73 6.01 -1.61
N ILE A 39 3.70 7.13 -0.89
CA ILE A 39 4.78 8.12 -0.95
C ILE A 39 6.10 7.56 -0.39
N ALA A 40 6.06 6.83 0.72
CA ALA A 40 7.25 6.19 1.28
C ALA A 40 7.88 5.20 0.29
N GLN A 41 7.07 4.40 -0.43
CA GLN A 41 7.56 3.47 -1.45
C GLN A 41 8.30 4.17 -2.61
N ILE A 42 7.92 5.39 -2.98
CA ILE A 42 8.65 6.19 -3.97
C ILE A 42 10.02 6.57 -3.41
N GLY A 43 10.07 7.01 -2.14
CA GLY A 43 11.31 7.32 -1.46
C GLY A 43 12.29 6.14 -1.45
N ASP A 44 11.80 4.97 -1.06
CA ASP A 44 12.58 3.73 -1.01
C ASP A 44 13.07 3.31 -2.41
N ARG A 45 12.21 3.40 -3.43
CA ARG A 45 12.53 3.00 -4.81
C ARG A 45 13.63 3.86 -5.44
N HIS A 46 13.63 5.16 -5.15
CA HIS A 46 14.59 6.11 -5.68
C HIS A 46 15.76 6.39 -4.75
N ASP A 47 15.82 5.75 -3.59
CA ASP A 47 16.81 5.98 -2.54
C ASP A 47 16.96 7.48 -2.20
N ILE A 48 15.83 8.11 -1.85
CA ILE A 48 15.72 9.52 -1.55
C ILE A 48 15.00 9.77 -0.23
N PRO A 49 15.32 10.87 0.47
CA PRO A 49 14.60 11.25 1.67
C PRO A 49 13.16 11.67 1.36
N VAL A 50 12.24 11.21 2.21
CA VAL A 50 10.87 11.69 2.29
C VAL A 50 10.71 12.44 3.61
N ILE A 51 10.45 13.73 3.53
CA ILE A 51 10.13 14.56 4.71
C ILE A 51 8.61 14.61 4.83
N ASP A 52 8.08 13.86 5.81
CA ASP A 52 6.64 13.78 6.13
C ASP A 52 6.30 14.84 7.19
N ILE A 53 5.47 15.82 6.79
CA ILE A 53 5.00 16.90 7.66
C ILE A 53 3.50 16.77 7.83
N ARG A 54 3.06 16.45 9.06
CA ARG A 54 1.64 16.33 9.42
C ARG A 54 1.08 17.67 9.84
N LEU A 55 0.42 18.35 8.92
CA LEU A 55 -0.07 19.71 9.11
C LEU A 55 -1.16 19.84 10.20
N SER A 56 -1.90 18.78 10.47
CA SER A 56 -2.91 18.77 11.54
C SER A 56 -2.33 18.88 12.96
N GLN A 57 -1.03 18.59 13.12
CA GLN A 57 -0.32 18.59 14.40
C GLN A 57 0.56 19.82 14.60
N MET A 58 0.43 20.83 13.71
CA MET A 58 1.34 21.98 13.66
C MET A 58 0.68 23.27 14.08
N GLU A 59 1.52 24.15 14.61
CA GLU A 59 1.26 25.58 14.79
C GLU A 59 1.87 26.36 13.58
N PRO A 60 1.38 27.57 13.26
CA PRO A 60 1.94 28.37 12.17
C PRO A 60 3.44 28.66 12.29
N SER A 61 3.95 28.80 13.52
CA SER A 61 5.37 28.99 13.82
C SER A 61 6.25 27.79 13.46
N ASP A 62 5.68 26.58 13.50
CA ASP A 62 6.42 25.37 13.19
C ASP A 62 6.80 25.31 11.70
N LEU A 63 5.95 25.88 10.83
CA LEU A 63 6.25 26.00 9.39
C LEU A 63 7.05 27.26 9.06
N ARG A 64 6.62 28.44 9.58
CA ARG A 64 7.21 29.72 9.24
C ARG A 64 8.54 29.98 9.92
N GLY A 65 8.79 29.28 11.03
CA GLY A 65 9.90 29.57 11.91
C GLY A 65 9.61 30.68 12.93
N ILE A 66 10.63 31.08 13.63
CA ILE A 66 10.56 32.07 14.69
C ILE A 66 11.31 33.33 14.25
N PRO A 67 10.68 34.52 14.30
CA PRO A 67 11.39 35.75 14.01
C PRO A 67 12.36 36.09 15.12
N PHE A 68 13.55 36.49 14.76
CA PHE A 68 14.54 37.03 15.69
C PHE A 68 15.13 38.33 15.15
N ARG A 69 15.60 39.19 16.07
CA ARG A 69 16.22 40.43 15.70
C ARG A 69 17.72 40.21 15.41
N ASP A 70 18.14 40.54 14.20
CA ASP A 70 19.56 40.68 13.86
C ASP A 70 19.84 42.13 13.46
N HIS A 71 20.56 42.85 14.34
CA HIS A 71 20.84 44.28 14.24
C HIS A 71 19.57 45.12 14.04
N ASP A 72 19.39 45.72 12.86
CA ASP A 72 18.24 46.56 12.53
C ASP A 72 17.16 45.82 11.71
N LYS A 73 17.33 44.50 11.50
CA LYS A 73 16.42 43.66 10.72
C LYS A 73 15.76 42.61 11.60
N VAL A 74 14.62 42.10 11.10
CA VAL A 74 13.99 40.88 11.61
C VAL A 74 14.32 39.79 10.61
N GLU A 75 14.97 38.75 11.09
CA GLU A 75 15.25 37.53 10.33
C GLU A 75 14.39 36.36 10.89
N TRP A 76 14.26 35.30 10.11
CA TRP A 76 13.47 34.14 10.51
C TRP A 76 14.37 32.92 10.64
N ALA A 77 14.32 32.28 11.80
CA ALA A 77 14.95 30.99 12.01
C ALA A 77 14.13 29.92 11.25
N ILE A 78 14.68 29.41 10.15
CA ILE A 78 14.03 28.41 9.31
C ILE A 78 13.91 27.07 10.07
N PRO A 79 12.72 26.45 10.12
CA PRO A 79 12.52 25.18 10.79
C PRO A 79 13.43 24.08 10.24
N ALA A 80 14.09 23.36 11.14
CA ALA A 80 15.04 22.30 10.77
C ALA A 80 14.42 21.14 10.01
N MET A 81 13.11 20.95 10.10
CA MET A 81 12.37 19.89 9.43
C MET A 81 12.07 20.16 7.95
N LEU A 82 12.22 21.40 7.50
CA LEU A 82 12.03 21.71 6.07
C LEU A 82 13.19 21.18 5.22
N PRO A 83 12.95 20.80 3.95
CA PRO A 83 14.00 20.39 3.02
C PRO A 83 15.19 21.36 3.00
N ASN A 84 16.40 20.82 3.07
CA ASN A 84 17.63 21.63 3.01
C ASN A 84 18.69 20.84 2.24
N ALA A 85 19.28 21.43 1.22
CA ALA A 85 20.22 20.75 0.34
C ALA A 85 21.47 20.22 1.07
N GLU A 86 21.98 20.95 2.08
CA GLU A 86 23.15 20.53 2.84
C GLU A 86 22.86 19.36 3.80
N ARG A 87 21.65 19.31 4.36
CA ARG A 87 21.27 18.29 5.35
C ARG A 87 20.58 17.07 4.73
N HIS A 88 19.78 17.31 3.70
CA HIS A 88 18.87 16.28 3.16
C HIS A 88 19.19 15.94 1.69
N GLY A 89 20.18 16.60 1.08
CA GLY A 89 20.52 16.41 -0.33
C GLY A 89 19.69 17.26 -1.29
N ASN A 90 20.11 17.23 -2.56
CA ASN A 90 19.53 18.08 -3.61
C ASN A 90 18.21 17.56 -4.19
N LYS A 91 17.79 16.36 -3.82
CA LYS A 91 16.55 15.72 -4.31
C LYS A 91 15.85 14.99 -3.18
N GLY A 92 14.52 14.97 -3.24
CA GLY A 92 13.69 14.30 -2.25
C GLY A 92 12.22 14.60 -2.43
N ILE A 93 11.42 14.19 -1.47
CA ILE A 93 9.99 14.44 -1.44
C ILE A 93 9.64 15.22 -0.17
N LEU A 94 8.98 16.37 -0.34
CA LEU A 94 8.27 17.05 0.73
C LEU A 94 6.82 16.59 0.70
N PHE A 95 6.43 15.82 1.70
CA PHE A 95 5.09 15.29 1.83
C PHE A 95 4.32 16.02 2.93
N LEU A 96 3.23 16.68 2.54
CA LEU A 96 2.35 17.45 3.42
C LEU A 96 1.10 16.63 3.73
N ASP A 97 1.16 15.83 4.80
CA ASP A 97 0.04 14.96 5.18
C ASP A 97 -1.02 15.69 6.00
N GLU A 98 -2.25 15.19 5.91
CA GLU A 98 -3.42 15.71 6.64
C GLU A 98 -3.71 17.21 6.38
N ILE A 99 -3.40 17.71 5.16
CA ILE A 99 -3.55 19.13 4.81
C ILE A 99 -4.98 19.66 5.01
N THR A 100 -5.99 18.81 4.81
CA THR A 100 -7.40 19.17 4.98
C THR A 100 -7.84 19.20 6.45
N SER A 101 -7.05 18.64 7.36
CA SER A 101 -7.33 18.63 8.80
C SER A 101 -6.55 19.70 9.57
N ALA A 102 -5.65 20.42 8.88
CA ALA A 102 -4.89 21.52 9.45
C ALA A 102 -5.76 22.74 9.72
N VAL A 103 -5.50 23.45 10.83
CA VAL A 103 -6.20 24.71 11.11
C VAL A 103 -5.90 25.75 10.02
N PRO A 104 -6.85 26.68 9.71
CA PRO A 104 -6.71 27.58 8.58
C PRO A 104 -5.43 28.42 8.54
N SER A 105 -4.88 28.78 9.71
CA SER A 105 -3.62 29.56 9.80
C SER A 105 -2.40 28.75 9.39
N VAL A 106 -2.34 27.45 9.69
CA VAL A 106 -1.29 26.51 9.24
C VAL A 106 -1.44 26.24 7.75
N SER A 107 -2.68 25.99 7.30
CA SER A 107 -2.97 25.81 5.88
C SER A 107 -2.52 27.01 5.04
N ALA A 108 -2.75 28.24 5.51
CA ALA A 108 -2.31 29.45 4.81
C ALA A 108 -0.79 29.52 4.63
N ALA A 109 0.01 29.07 5.61
CA ALA A 109 1.45 28.96 5.49
C ALA A 109 1.88 27.87 4.51
N ALA A 110 1.24 26.69 4.59
CA ALA A 110 1.48 25.59 3.65
C ALA A 110 1.12 25.97 2.21
N TYR A 111 0.10 26.81 2.00
CA TYR A 111 -0.28 27.29 0.67
C TYR A 111 0.86 28.05 -0.01
N GLN A 112 1.51 28.96 0.69
CA GLN A 112 2.65 29.69 0.12
C GLN A 112 3.77 28.73 -0.29
N LEU A 113 4.06 27.75 0.56
CA LEU A 113 5.07 26.73 0.30
C LEU A 113 4.74 25.91 -0.97
N ILE A 114 3.47 25.56 -1.17
CA ILE A 114 3.02 24.83 -2.34
C ILE A 114 2.99 25.70 -3.60
N LEU A 115 2.47 26.93 -3.49
CA LEU A 115 2.26 27.82 -4.62
C LEU A 115 3.56 28.36 -5.19
N ASP A 116 4.45 28.83 -4.30
CA ASP A 116 5.63 29.60 -4.65
C ASP A 116 6.92 28.84 -4.39
N ARG A 117 6.83 27.61 -3.81
CA ARG A 117 7.96 26.84 -3.29
C ARG A 117 8.79 27.62 -2.27
N LYS A 118 8.18 28.61 -1.62
CA LYS A 118 8.81 29.54 -0.68
C LYS A 118 7.97 29.71 0.57
N LEU A 119 8.64 30.08 1.66
CA LEU A 119 7.99 30.47 2.89
C LEU A 119 8.84 31.54 3.58
N GLY A 120 8.47 32.81 3.41
CA GLY A 120 9.34 33.92 3.76
C GLY A 120 10.64 33.90 2.93
N GLU A 121 11.77 33.81 3.59
CA GLU A 121 13.10 33.71 2.95
C GLU A 121 13.51 32.27 2.60
N TYR A 122 12.79 31.28 3.14
CA TYR A 122 13.04 29.87 2.83
C TYR A 122 12.53 29.53 1.43
N GLU A 123 13.34 28.76 0.69
CA GLU A 123 12.97 28.20 -0.62
C GLU A 123 13.18 26.69 -0.62
N VAL A 124 12.18 25.94 -1.12
CA VAL A 124 12.29 24.49 -1.31
C VAL A 124 13.35 24.23 -2.38
N PRO A 125 14.39 23.43 -2.10
CA PRO A 125 15.44 23.17 -3.07
C PRO A 125 14.88 22.60 -4.38
N ASN A 126 15.49 23.01 -5.51
CA ASN A 126 15.17 22.41 -6.80
C ASN A 126 15.43 20.89 -6.74
N GLY A 127 14.61 20.09 -7.37
CA GLY A 127 14.71 18.62 -7.30
C GLY A 127 13.93 17.97 -6.16
N TRP A 128 13.28 18.77 -5.29
CA TRP A 128 12.31 18.28 -4.32
C TRP A 128 10.89 18.32 -4.87
N ALA A 129 10.24 17.17 -4.97
CA ALA A 129 8.82 17.09 -5.31
C ALA A 129 7.95 17.47 -4.10
N ILE A 130 6.81 18.11 -4.33
CA ILE A 130 5.83 18.46 -3.29
C ILE A 130 4.59 17.60 -3.52
N PHE A 131 4.31 16.71 -2.58
CA PHE A 131 3.10 15.91 -2.56
C PHE A 131 2.29 16.24 -1.30
N ALA A 132 0.99 16.16 -1.40
CA ALA A 132 0.10 16.39 -0.27
C ALA A 132 -0.96 15.29 -0.18
N ALA A 133 -1.49 15.06 1.03
CA ALA A 133 -2.59 14.16 1.24
C ALA A 133 -3.65 14.75 2.17
N GLY A 134 -4.89 14.34 1.97
CA GLY A 134 -6.01 14.74 2.81
C GLY A 134 -7.18 13.77 2.70
N ASN A 135 -8.09 13.89 3.64
CA ASN A 135 -9.34 13.14 3.65
C ASN A 135 -10.44 13.97 2.96
N ARG A 136 -11.41 13.29 2.36
CA ARG A 136 -12.60 13.96 1.79
C ARG A 136 -13.53 14.44 2.91
N GLN A 137 -14.40 15.39 2.63
CA GLN A 137 -15.38 15.88 3.63
C GLN A 137 -16.31 14.78 4.18
N GLY A 138 -16.52 13.71 3.43
CA GLY A 138 -17.34 12.57 3.84
C GLY A 138 -16.62 11.51 4.70
N ASP A 139 -15.29 11.55 4.79
CA ASP A 139 -14.49 10.48 5.39
C ASP A 139 -14.36 10.56 6.92
N ARG A 140 -15.17 11.36 7.60
CA ARG A 140 -15.10 11.71 9.02
C ARG A 140 -13.70 12.16 9.51
N GLY A 141 -13.72 13.25 10.19
CA GLY A 141 -12.60 13.98 10.74
C GLY A 141 -12.91 15.46 10.65
N VAL A 142 -12.21 16.28 11.37
CA VAL A 142 -12.26 17.72 11.14
C VAL A 142 -11.58 17.97 9.80
N THR A 143 -12.36 18.31 8.76
CA THR A 143 -11.83 18.66 7.45
C THR A 143 -12.27 20.08 7.08
N TYR A 144 -11.31 20.89 6.70
CA TYR A 144 -11.55 22.22 6.17
C TYR A 144 -11.57 22.19 4.64
N ALA A 145 -12.49 22.96 4.04
CA ALA A 145 -12.53 23.07 2.59
C ALA A 145 -11.23 23.71 2.08
N MET A 146 -10.63 23.10 1.06
CA MET A 146 -9.46 23.67 0.39
C MET A 146 -9.90 24.89 -0.42
N PRO A 147 -9.28 26.08 -0.24
CA PRO A 147 -9.59 27.25 -1.05
C PRO A 147 -9.31 27.01 -2.54
N SER A 148 -10.19 27.52 -3.42
CA SER A 148 -10.08 27.32 -4.86
C SER A 148 -8.72 27.72 -5.47
N PRO A 149 -8.05 28.80 -5.04
CA PRO A 149 -6.72 29.14 -5.56
C PRO A 149 -5.67 28.09 -5.27
N LEU A 150 -5.74 27.42 -4.10
CA LEU A 150 -4.85 26.33 -3.76
C LEU A 150 -5.21 25.07 -4.54
N ALA A 151 -6.49 24.71 -4.57
CA ALA A 151 -6.93 23.54 -5.31
C ALA A 151 -6.47 23.57 -6.77
N ASN A 152 -6.51 24.72 -7.42
CA ASN A 152 -6.07 24.90 -8.81
C ASN A 152 -4.54 24.76 -9.02
N ARG A 153 -3.77 24.55 -7.98
CA ARG A 153 -2.29 24.38 -8.05
C ARG A 153 -1.86 22.94 -7.88
N PHE A 154 -2.80 22.04 -7.66
CA PHE A 154 -2.54 20.60 -7.56
C PHE A 154 -3.12 19.83 -8.74
N SER A 155 -2.44 18.75 -9.10
CA SER A 155 -3.08 17.62 -9.75
C SER A 155 -3.73 16.75 -8.67
N HIS A 156 -5.03 16.51 -8.80
CA HIS A 156 -5.82 15.80 -7.79
C HIS A 156 -6.06 14.35 -8.18
N TYR A 157 -5.71 13.43 -7.28
CA TYR A 157 -5.91 11.99 -7.48
C TYR A 157 -6.64 11.39 -6.29
N ASP A 158 -7.73 10.69 -6.58
CA ASP A 158 -8.39 9.83 -5.62
C ASP A 158 -7.67 8.49 -5.55
N VAL A 159 -7.28 8.08 -4.34
CA VAL A 159 -6.66 6.78 -4.10
C VAL A 159 -7.77 5.74 -3.98
N ASP A 160 -7.89 4.88 -4.98
CA ASP A 160 -8.84 3.78 -4.98
C ASP A 160 -8.25 2.57 -4.23
N ILE A 161 -9.13 1.79 -3.64
CA ILE A 161 -8.74 0.53 -3.02
C ILE A 161 -8.82 -0.55 -4.09
N HIS A 162 -7.72 -1.27 -4.29
CA HIS A 162 -7.63 -2.31 -5.30
C HIS A 162 -6.97 -3.56 -4.73
N LEU A 163 -7.70 -4.67 -4.73
CA LEU A 163 -7.26 -5.90 -4.08
C LEU A 163 -5.95 -6.43 -4.67
N ASP A 164 -5.83 -6.51 -6.00
CA ASP A 164 -4.62 -7.06 -6.62
C ASP A 164 -3.37 -6.23 -6.33
N ASP A 165 -3.50 -4.89 -6.27
CA ASP A 165 -2.39 -4.02 -5.93
C ASP A 165 -1.99 -4.19 -4.46
N TRP A 166 -2.99 -4.36 -3.58
CA TRP A 166 -2.74 -4.66 -2.17
C TRP A 166 -2.10 -6.03 -2.00
N VAL A 167 -2.56 -7.06 -2.71
CA VAL A 167 -1.98 -8.41 -2.65
C VAL A 167 -0.54 -8.42 -3.13
N ALA A 168 -0.22 -7.72 -4.24
CA ALA A 168 1.15 -7.60 -4.72
C ALA A 168 2.06 -6.94 -3.67
N TRP A 169 1.58 -5.88 -3.02
CA TRP A 169 2.29 -5.26 -1.90
C TRP A 169 2.39 -6.19 -0.70
N ALA A 170 1.33 -6.92 -0.37
CA ALA A 170 1.27 -7.81 0.79
C ALA A 170 2.31 -8.92 0.73
N TYR A 171 2.51 -9.53 -0.44
CA TYR A 171 3.56 -10.54 -0.64
C TYR A 171 4.97 -9.94 -0.45
N GLN A 172 5.21 -8.73 -0.95
CA GLN A 172 6.51 -8.05 -0.80
C GLN A 172 6.79 -7.63 0.66
N ASN A 173 5.74 -7.43 1.47
CA ASN A 173 5.83 -6.95 2.85
C ASN A 173 5.58 -8.05 3.90
N ASN A 174 5.72 -9.31 3.51
CA ASN A 174 5.61 -10.47 4.41
C ASN A 174 4.27 -10.52 5.17
N ILE A 175 3.18 -10.13 4.53
CA ILE A 175 1.84 -10.37 5.06
C ILE A 175 1.57 -11.88 4.99
N HIS A 176 1.04 -12.44 6.06
CA HIS A 176 0.76 -13.86 6.17
C HIS A 176 -0.22 -14.33 5.10
N GLU A 177 0.09 -15.44 4.46
CA GLU A 177 -0.69 -15.98 3.35
C GLU A 177 -2.15 -16.25 3.69
N SER A 178 -2.49 -16.54 4.94
CA SER A 178 -3.89 -16.71 5.37
C SER A 178 -4.71 -15.41 5.29
N ILE A 179 -4.09 -14.24 5.53
CA ILE A 179 -4.75 -12.94 5.37
C ILE A 179 -4.97 -12.65 3.89
N ILE A 180 -3.96 -12.91 3.06
CA ILE A 180 -4.05 -12.71 1.61
C ILE A 180 -5.17 -13.60 1.04
N ALA A 181 -5.17 -14.88 1.40
CA ALA A 181 -6.19 -15.84 0.99
C ALA A 181 -7.59 -15.43 1.45
N PHE A 182 -7.72 -15.00 2.70
CA PHE A 182 -9.00 -14.53 3.24
C PHE A 182 -9.54 -13.33 2.47
N LEU A 183 -8.68 -12.36 2.15
CA LEU A 183 -9.10 -11.18 1.38
C LEU A 183 -9.33 -11.48 -0.10
N ARG A 184 -8.70 -12.49 -0.66
CA ARG A 184 -9.07 -13.03 -1.97
C ARG A 184 -10.44 -13.65 -1.96
N PHE A 185 -10.80 -14.37 -0.88
CA PHE A 185 -12.10 -14.98 -0.68
C PHE A 185 -13.20 -13.96 -0.32
N ARG A 186 -12.84 -12.90 0.45
CA ARG A 186 -13.75 -11.85 0.92
C ARG A 186 -13.20 -10.45 0.54
N PRO A 187 -13.17 -10.12 -0.76
CA PRO A 187 -12.54 -8.89 -1.26
C PRO A 187 -13.15 -7.60 -0.69
N GLU A 188 -14.44 -7.61 -0.36
CA GLU A 188 -15.14 -6.49 0.25
C GLU A 188 -14.58 -6.12 1.64
N LEU A 189 -13.97 -7.08 2.34
CA LEU A 189 -13.36 -6.85 3.64
C LEU A 189 -11.94 -6.24 3.56
N LEU A 190 -11.40 -6.01 2.37
CA LEU A 190 -10.15 -5.23 2.28
C LEU A 190 -10.35 -3.82 2.84
N PHE A 191 -11.55 -3.26 2.62
CA PHE A 191 -11.93 -1.97 3.17
C PHE A 191 -13.44 -1.93 3.40
N ASP A 192 -13.83 -1.83 4.67
CA ASP A 192 -15.22 -1.69 5.09
C ASP A 192 -15.31 -0.60 6.17
N PHE A 193 -15.43 0.64 5.71
CA PHE A 193 -15.52 1.82 6.56
C PHE A 193 -16.85 2.53 6.37
N ASP A 194 -17.70 2.46 7.41
CA ASP A 194 -18.94 3.25 7.48
C ASP A 194 -18.76 4.45 8.42
N PRO A 195 -18.61 5.65 7.87
CA PRO A 195 -18.49 6.85 8.69
C PRO A 195 -19.74 7.13 9.54
N ALA A 196 -20.93 6.61 9.21
CA ALA A 196 -22.15 6.83 9.98
C ALA A 196 -22.11 6.12 11.34
N HIS A 197 -21.54 4.92 11.38
CA HIS A 197 -21.46 4.10 12.60
C HIS A 197 -20.23 4.35 13.44
N ASN A 198 -19.24 5.12 12.93
CA ASN A 198 -18.01 5.47 13.63
C ASN A 198 -17.32 4.30 14.33
N PRO A 199 -16.95 3.24 13.63
CA PRO A 199 -16.34 2.08 14.25
C PRO A 199 -14.95 2.45 14.81
N VAL A 200 -14.64 1.91 16.00
CA VAL A 200 -13.32 2.08 16.62
C VAL A 200 -12.26 1.27 15.85
N ALA A 201 -12.65 0.10 15.36
CA ALA A 201 -11.84 -0.77 14.51
C ALA A 201 -12.67 -1.20 13.30
N PHE A 202 -12.08 -1.17 12.13
CA PHE A 202 -12.71 -1.53 10.86
C PHE A 202 -11.68 -2.07 9.87
N PRO A 203 -12.10 -2.88 8.89
CA PRO A 203 -11.25 -3.37 7.82
C PRO A 203 -10.68 -2.24 6.96
N SER A 204 -9.37 -2.22 6.81
CA SER A 204 -8.63 -1.31 5.92
C SER A 204 -7.26 -1.89 5.60
N PRO A 205 -6.59 -1.49 4.52
CA PRO A 205 -5.20 -1.89 4.24
C PRO A 205 -4.27 -1.78 5.46
N ARG A 206 -4.38 -0.72 6.24
CA ARG A 206 -3.60 -0.50 7.48
C ARG A 206 -3.98 -1.49 8.58
N SER A 207 -5.28 -1.71 8.83
CA SER A 207 -5.71 -2.60 9.90
C SER A 207 -5.40 -4.07 9.59
N TRP A 208 -5.32 -4.45 8.33
CA TRP A 208 -4.83 -5.77 7.92
C TRP A 208 -3.35 -5.96 8.20
N GLU A 209 -2.53 -4.92 8.09
CA GLU A 209 -1.14 -4.97 8.56
C GLU A 209 -1.05 -5.16 10.07
N PHE A 210 -1.91 -4.49 10.86
CA PHE A 210 -2.00 -4.74 12.30
C PHE A 210 -2.43 -6.17 12.61
N THR A 211 -3.37 -6.70 11.84
CA THR A 211 -3.83 -8.09 11.93
C THR A 211 -2.68 -9.07 11.67
N ASN A 212 -1.83 -8.81 10.67
CA ASN A 212 -0.63 -9.60 10.40
C ASN A 212 0.30 -9.64 11.62
N ARG A 213 0.57 -8.49 12.22
CA ARG A 213 1.37 -8.41 13.45
C ARG A 213 0.71 -9.13 14.64
N ALA A 214 -0.62 -9.12 14.72
CA ALA A 214 -1.36 -9.87 15.73
C ALA A 214 -1.24 -11.38 15.52
N LEU A 215 -1.38 -11.86 14.29
CA LEU A 215 -1.18 -13.28 13.96
C LEU A 215 0.24 -13.74 14.35
N GLN A 216 1.27 -12.99 13.97
CA GLN A 216 2.66 -13.33 14.32
C GLN A 216 2.90 -13.45 15.84
N LYS A 217 2.17 -12.70 16.66
CA LYS A 217 2.34 -12.68 18.13
C LYS A 217 1.44 -13.65 18.88
N PHE A 218 0.29 -14.00 18.34
CA PHE A 218 -0.77 -14.69 19.09
C PHE A 218 -1.31 -15.94 18.38
N SER A 219 -0.72 -16.42 17.29
CA SER A 219 -1.13 -17.67 16.62
C SER A 219 -1.07 -18.89 17.55
N ASP A 220 -0.11 -18.92 18.45
CA ASP A 220 0.08 -19.96 19.48
C ASP A 220 -0.79 -19.77 20.74
N LYS A 221 -1.63 -18.71 20.77
CA LYS A 221 -2.47 -18.33 21.92
C LYS A 221 -3.95 -18.23 21.53
N PRO A 222 -4.62 -19.37 21.27
CA PRO A 222 -5.96 -19.38 20.68
C PRO A 222 -7.00 -18.63 21.49
N VAL A 223 -6.86 -18.58 22.81
CA VAL A 223 -7.76 -17.83 23.71
C VAL A 223 -7.69 -16.32 23.48
N LEU A 224 -6.52 -15.79 23.09
CA LEU A 224 -6.31 -14.36 22.87
C LEU A 224 -6.50 -13.97 21.41
N LEU A 225 -6.29 -14.90 20.49
CA LEU A 225 -6.23 -14.62 19.05
C LEU A 225 -7.50 -13.94 18.55
N LEU A 226 -8.69 -14.51 18.82
CA LEU A 226 -9.94 -13.93 18.34
C LEU A 226 -10.10 -12.46 18.80
N GLY A 227 -9.89 -12.20 20.09
CA GLY A 227 -10.02 -10.84 20.64
C GLY A 227 -9.04 -9.85 20.01
N THR A 228 -7.82 -10.29 19.69
CA THR A 228 -6.81 -9.45 19.03
C THR A 228 -7.14 -9.17 17.57
N LEU A 229 -7.66 -10.15 16.84
CA LEU A 229 -8.14 -9.96 15.47
C LEU A 229 -9.30 -8.95 15.43
N GLN A 230 -10.29 -9.12 16.32
CA GLN A 230 -11.42 -8.18 16.45
C GLN A 230 -10.96 -6.76 16.80
N ALA A 231 -9.95 -6.63 17.65
CA ALA A 231 -9.39 -5.32 18.00
C ALA A 231 -8.71 -4.62 16.80
N CYS A 232 -8.23 -5.37 15.82
CA CYS A 232 -7.59 -4.82 14.62
C CYS A 232 -8.60 -4.42 13.54
N VAL A 233 -9.49 -5.35 13.15
CA VAL A 233 -10.37 -5.20 11.98
C VAL A 233 -11.86 -5.11 12.32
N GLY A 234 -12.20 -5.03 13.59
CA GLY A 234 -13.59 -5.01 14.05
C GLY A 234 -14.18 -6.41 14.29
N PRO A 235 -15.32 -6.47 15.01
CA PRO A 235 -15.88 -7.72 15.48
C PRO A 235 -16.23 -8.71 14.37
N SER A 236 -16.90 -8.25 13.32
CA SER A 236 -17.37 -9.11 12.22
C SER A 236 -16.22 -9.71 11.44
N ALA A 237 -15.36 -8.86 10.88
CA ALA A 237 -14.22 -9.31 10.08
C ALA A 237 -13.23 -10.17 10.89
N GLY A 238 -13.05 -9.88 12.18
CA GLY A 238 -12.22 -10.68 13.08
C GLY A 238 -12.75 -12.09 13.31
N ILE A 239 -14.08 -12.25 13.46
CA ILE A 239 -14.72 -13.56 13.57
C ILE A 239 -14.60 -14.35 12.27
N GLU A 240 -14.87 -13.71 11.14
CA GLU A 240 -14.80 -14.35 9.82
C GLU A 240 -13.36 -14.80 9.50
N LEU A 241 -12.37 -13.96 9.75
CA LEU A 241 -10.96 -14.34 9.60
C LEU A 241 -10.58 -15.52 10.51
N LYS A 242 -11.04 -15.51 11.78
CA LYS A 242 -10.75 -16.63 12.70
C LYS A 242 -11.35 -17.93 12.22
N ALA A 243 -12.60 -17.91 11.77
CA ALA A 243 -13.26 -19.09 11.22
C ALA A 243 -12.54 -19.61 9.95
N PHE A 244 -12.09 -18.69 9.08
CA PHE A 244 -11.29 -19.03 7.91
C PHE A 244 -9.96 -19.69 8.31
N ILE A 245 -9.24 -19.13 9.29
CA ILE A 245 -7.98 -19.72 9.79
C ILE A 245 -8.22 -21.12 10.34
N ASP A 246 -9.31 -21.34 11.08
CA ASP A 246 -9.64 -22.65 11.64
C ASP A 246 -9.98 -23.69 10.56
N SER A 247 -10.45 -23.28 9.37
CA SER A 247 -10.68 -24.18 8.25
C SER A 247 -9.40 -24.66 7.57
N LEU A 248 -8.28 -23.94 7.75
CA LEU A 248 -7.00 -24.26 7.08
C LEU A 248 -6.40 -25.60 7.48
N ASP A 249 -6.80 -26.19 8.60
CA ASP A 249 -6.41 -27.54 9.01
C ASP A 249 -6.84 -28.62 7.98
N GLN A 250 -7.77 -28.28 7.08
CA GLN A 250 -8.25 -29.16 6.03
C GLN A 250 -7.50 -28.98 4.69
N MET A 251 -6.47 -28.13 4.66
CA MET A 251 -5.67 -27.95 3.43
C MET A 251 -4.91 -29.24 3.05
N PRO A 252 -4.74 -29.48 1.75
CA PRO A 252 -3.87 -30.56 1.29
C PRO A 252 -2.42 -30.34 1.68
N ASP A 253 -1.61 -31.41 1.62
CA ASP A 253 -0.16 -31.32 1.87
C ASP A 253 0.51 -30.47 0.77
N LEU A 254 0.86 -29.24 1.14
CA LEU A 254 1.52 -28.29 0.24
C LEU A 254 2.95 -28.74 -0.13
N ASP A 255 3.63 -29.43 0.78
CA ASP A 255 4.99 -29.90 0.53
C ASP A 255 4.96 -31.07 -0.49
N ALA A 256 3.92 -31.89 -0.48
CA ALA A 256 3.68 -32.91 -1.52
C ALA A 256 3.44 -32.26 -2.91
N ILE A 257 2.66 -31.15 -2.96
CA ILE A 257 2.45 -30.39 -4.22
C ILE A 257 3.78 -29.85 -4.76
N ILE A 258 4.60 -29.27 -3.88
CA ILE A 258 5.92 -28.72 -4.25
C ILE A 258 6.88 -29.80 -4.74
N ARG A 259 6.77 -31.04 -4.23
CA ARG A 259 7.54 -32.20 -4.72
C ARG A 259 6.99 -32.76 -6.05
N GLY A 260 5.90 -32.21 -6.58
CA GLY A 260 5.30 -32.66 -7.84
C GLY A 260 4.39 -33.91 -7.71
N GLU A 261 3.94 -34.21 -6.51
CA GLU A 261 3.00 -35.32 -6.28
C GLU A 261 1.58 -34.96 -6.80
N ASP A 262 0.83 -35.96 -7.28
CA ASP A 262 -0.53 -35.76 -7.81
C ASP A 262 -1.53 -35.56 -6.65
N ILE A 263 -1.66 -34.34 -6.21
CA ILE A 263 -2.56 -33.91 -5.14
C ILE A 263 -3.79 -33.22 -5.74
N LYS A 264 -4.99 -33.66 -5.35
CA LYS A 264 -6.24 -33.05 -5.82
C LYS A 264 -6.47 -31.70 -5.17
N ALA A 265 -6.94 -30.73 -5.97
CA ALA A 265 -7.40 -29.45 -5.43
C ALA A 265 -8.63 -29.64 -4.53
N PRO A 266 -8.75 -28.87 -3.42
CA PRO A 266 -9.92 -28.91 -2.56
C PRO A 266 -11.18 -28.47 -3.30
N LYS A 267 -12.33 -28.92 -2.82
CA LYS A 267 -13.62 -28.54 -3.41
C LYS A 267 -14.13 -27.22 -2.86
N GLU A 268 -13.83 -26.95 -1.63
CA GLU A 268 -14.22 -25.77 -0.87
C GLU A 268 -13.46 -24.54 -1.41
N ILE A 269 -14.20 -23.49 -1.75
CA ILE A 269 -13.62 -22.30 -2.43
C ILE A 269 -12.64 -21.57 -1.52
N ASP A 270 -12.94 -21.45 -0.24
CA ASP A 270 -12.06 -20.82 0.75
C ASP A 270 -10.70 -21.54 0.85
N LEU A 271 -10.71 -22.88 0.85
CA LEU A 271 -9.50 -23.69 0.81
C LEU A 271 -8.75 -23.58 -0.52
N GLN A 272 -9.43 -23.37 -1.66
CA GLN A 272 -8.76 -23.11 -2.93
C GLN A 272 -7.96 -21.82 -2.88
N TYR A 273 -8.54 -20.74 -2.34
CA TYR A 273 -7.82 -19.47 -2.13
C TYR A 273 -6.64 -19.65 -1.17
N ALA A 274 -6.83 -20.43 -0.11
CA ALA A 274 -5.78 -20.69 0.87
C ALA A 274 -4.58 -21.42 0.25
N VAL A 275 -4.85 -22.51 -0.49
CA VAL A 275 -3.80 -23.27 -1.18
C VAL A 275 -3.07 -22.40 -2.21
N ALA A 276 -3.81 -21.65 -3.04
CA ALA A 276 -3.21 -20.77 -4.04
C ALA A 276 -2.25 -19.75 -3.39
N SER A 277 -2.73 -19.03 -2.35
CA SER A 277 -1.90 -18.03 -1.68
C SER A 277 -0.70 -18.64 -0.96
N ALA A 278 -0.86 -19.80 -0.35
CA ALA A 278 0.23 -20.51 0.32
C ALA A 278 1.29 -21.02 -0.66
N LEU A 279 0.90 -21.50 -1.84
CA LEU A 279 1.84 -21.91 -2.91
C LEU A 279 2.64 -20.72 -3.43
N VAL A 280 2.03 -19.55 -3.62
CA VAL A 280 2.77 -18.32 -3.96
C VAL A 280 3.76 -17.95 -2.85
N GLY A 281 3.34 -18.03 -1.58
CA GLY A 281 4.25 -17.82 -0.44
C GLY A 281 5.43 -18.78 -0.43
N ARG A 282 5.22 -20.05 -0.80
CA ARG A 282 6.31 -21.05 -0.94
C ARG A 282 7.26 -20.68 -2.09
N ALA A 283 6.71 -20.27 -3.24
CA ALA A 283 7.51 -19.85 -4.40
C ALA A 283 8.40 -18.65 -4.06
N ILE A 284 7.88 -17.65 -3.33
CA ILE A 284 8.67 -16.50 -2.87
C ILE A 284 9.85 -16.94 -2.01
N ARG A 285 9.63 -17.85 -1.07
CA ARG A 285 10.70 -18.37 -0.20
C ARG A 285 11.77 -19.17 -0.97
N ALA A 286 11.34 -19.88 -2.00
CA ALA A 286 12.23 -20.72 -2.81
C ALA A 286 12.89 -19.97 -3.98
N LYS A 287 12.56 -18.71 -4.22
CA LYS A 287 12.99 -17.96 -5.41
C LYS A 287 14.49 -17.97 -5.68
N ASN A 288 15.29 -18.01 -4.62
CA ASN A 288 16.77 -18.02 -4.72
C ASN A 288 17.38 -19.40 -4.49
N ASP A 289 16.58 -20.46 -4.41
CA ASP A 289 17.05 -21.82 -4.20
C ASP A 289 17.44 -22.46 -5.54
N ASP A 290 18.37 -23.41 -5.52
CA ASP A 290 18.85 -24.11 -6.73
C ASP A 290 17.75 -24.87 -7.48
N ASN A 291 16.64 -25.23 -6.78
CA ASN A 291 15.49 -25.95 -7.31
C ASN A 291 14.25 -25.06 -7.55
N ALA A 292 14.42 -23.72 -7.59
CA ALA A 292 13.31 -22.78 -7.76
C ALA A 292 12.46 -23.08 -9.03
N GLU A 293 13.12 -23.32 -10.15
CA GLU A 293 12.42 -23.59 -11.42
C GLU A 293 11.58 -24.89 -11.34
N GLU A 294 12.07 -25.93 -10.65
CA GLU A 294 11.34 -27.18 -10.43
C GLU A 294 10.09 -26.92 -9.59
N ILE A 295 10.22 -26.18 -8.48
CA ILE A 295 9.10 -25.78 -7.61
C ILE A 295 8.08 -24.99 -8.40
N PHE A 296 8.48 -24.00 -9.19
CA PHE A 296 7.57 -23.21 -10.03
C PHE A 296 6.86 -24.09 -11.05
N GLY A 297 7.56 -25.05 -11.66
CA GLY A 297 6.99 -26.02 -12.59
C GLY A 297 5.88 -26.88 -11.95
N HIS A 298 6.10 -27.35 -10.73
CA HIS A 298 5.12 -28.12 -9.97
C HIS A 298 3.89 -27.27 -9.60
N ILE A 299 4.08 -26.02 -9.18
CA ILE A 299 2.98 -25.10 -8.88
C ILE A 299 2.16 -24.78 -10.15
N LEU A 300 2.81 -24.53 -11.29
CA LEU A 300 2.14 -24.33 -12.58
C LEU A 300 1.33 -25.56 -13.02
N SER A 301 1.86 -26.74 -12.77
CA SER A 301 1.16 -28.01 -13.04
C SER A 301 -0.06 -28.15 -12.14
N TYR A 302 0.08 -27.83 -10.85
CA TYR A 302 -1.03 -27.88 -9.89
C TYR A 302 -2.11 -26.83 -10.22
N ALA A 303 -1.78 -25.69 -10.83
CA ALA A 303 -2.78 -24.70 -11.26
C ALA A 303 -3.84 -25.27 -12.17
N LYS A 304 -3.55 -26.37 -12.89
CA LYS A 304 -4.51 -27.11 -13.74
C LYS A 304 -5.46 -28.02 -12.95
N ALA A 305 -5.13 -28.33 -11.69
CA ALA A 305 -5.94 -29.23 -10.83
C ALA A 305 -7.20 -28.52 -10.29
N PHE A 306 -7.24 -27.20 -10.29
CA PHE A 306 -8.44 -26.47 -9.88
C PHE A 306 -9.58 -26.69 -10.85
N ARG A 307 -10.77 -27.00 -10.30
CA ARG A 307 -11.98 -27.20 -11.10
C ARG A 307 -12.42 -25.91 -11.82
N GLN A 308 -12.28 -24.78 -11.14
CA GLN A 308 -12.52 -23.45 -11.69
C GLN A 308 -11.23 -22.92 -12.28
N LYS A 309 -11.20 -22.69 -13.59
CA LYS A 309 -10.02 -22.25 -14.32
C LYS A 309 -9.52 -20.89 -13.81
N GLU A 310 -10.43 -20.02 -13.37
CA GLU A 310 -10.16 -18.71 -12.80
C GLU A 310 -9.23 -18.80 -11.58
N MET A 311 -9.36 -19.85 -10.78
CA MET A 311 -8.46 -20.08 -9.63
C MET A 311 -7.03 -20.38 -10.08
N GLY A 312 -6.87 -21.16 -11.13
CA GLY A 312 -5.55 -21.42 -11.75
C GLY A 312 -4.95 -20.14 -12.34
N VAL A 313 -5.76 -19.32 -13.02
CA VAL A 313 -5.32 -18.02 -13.58
C VAL A 313 -4.89 -17.09 -12.44
N MET A 314 -5.66 -17.00 -11.38
CA MET A 314 -5.33 -16.18 -10.21
C MET A 314 -4.00 -16.63 -9.58
N LEU A 315 -3.83 -17.94 -9.33
CA LEU A 315 -2.58 -18.48 -8.77
C LEU A 315 -1.38 -18.09 -9.63
N VAL A 316 -1.46 -18.30 -10.96
CA VAL A 316 -0.33 -18.01 -11.85
C VAL A 316 -0.08 -16.52 -12.01
N SER A 317 -1.14 -15.70 -12.01
CA SER A 317 -1.00 -14.23 -12.02
C SER A 317 -0.29 -13.72 -10.75
N ASP A 318 -0.66 -14.25 -9.58
CA ASP A 318 -0.02 -13.89 -8.32
C ASP A 318 1.43 -14.41 -8.27
N LEU A 319 1.67 -15.62 -8.78
CA LEU A 319 3.00 -16.19 -8.90
C LEU A 319 3.91 -15.30 -9.79
N LEU A 320 3.42 -14.90 -10.96
CA LEU A 320 4.17 -14.01 -11.88
C LEU A 320 4.50 -12.67 -11.22
N ARG A 321 3.55 -12.06 -10.51
CA ARG A 321 3.80 -10.81 -9.76
C ARG A 321 4.84 -10.98 -8.65
N ALA A 322 4.88 -12.16 -8.03
CA ALA A 322 5.76 -12.45 -6.90
C ALA A 322 7.20 -12.80 -7.31
N VAL A 323 7.36 -13.67 -8.30
CA VAL A 323 8.68 -14.16 -8.73
C VAL A 323 9.23 -13.41 -9.95
N GLY A 324 8.38 -12.71 -10.71
CA GLY A 324 8.78 -11.90 -11.87
C GLY A 324 9.09 -12.74 -13.10
N ASP A 325 10.00 -12.22 -13.93
CA ASP A 325 10.35 -12.79 -15.25
C ASP A 325 10.96 -14.20 -15.19
N ASP A 326 11.45 -14.63 -14.02
CA ASP A 326 11.98 -15.98 -13.81
C ASP A 326 10.96 -17.07 -14.19
N LEU A 327 9.65 -16.76 -14.04
CA LEU A 327 8.58 -17.69 -14.38
C LEU A 327 8.51 -18.01 -15.89
N PHE A 328 8.88 -17.07 -16.76
CA PHE A 328 8.89 -17.27 -18.22
C PHE A 328 9.93 -18.29 -18.67
N ASN A 329 10.96 -18.51 -17.89
CA ASN A 329 12.01 -19.49 -18.17
C ASN A 329 11.58 -20.93 -17.86
N VAL A 330 10.48 -21.11 -17.10
CA VAL A 330 9.98 -22.43 -16.71
C VAL A 330 9.16 -23.05 -17.86
N PRO A 331 9.55 -24.24 -18.41
CA PRO A 331 8.86 -24.85 -19.54
C PRO A 331 7.35 -25.09 -19.32
N ALA A 332 6.97 -25.36 -18.06
CA ALA A 332 5.57 -25.56 -17.67
C ALA A 332 4.71 -24.28 -17.84
N PHE A 333 5.32 -23.09 -17.87
CA PHE A 333 4.59 -21.83 -18.07
C PHE A 333 3.99 -21.75 -19.47
N SER A 334 4.78 -22.03 -20.53
CA SER A 334 4.29 -22.04 -21.90
C SER A 334 3.16 -23.06 -22.10
N GLN A 335 3.32 -24.27 -21.51
CA GLN A 335 2.29 -25.31 -21.56
C GLN A 335 1.00 -24.92 -20.81
N TRP A 336 1.16 -24.17 -19.71
CA TRP A 336 0.02 -23.64 -18.97
C TRP A 336 -0.68 -22.54 -19.77
N ALA A 337 0.06 -21.58 -20.33
CA ALA A 337 -0.47 -20.48 -21.14
C ALA A 337 -1.26 -20.98 -22.37
N GLU A 338 -0.75 -22.00 -23.08
CA GLU A 338 -1.47 -22.63 -24.18
C GLU A 338 -2.80 -23.25 -23.74
N SER A 339 -2.85 -23.84 -22.53
CA SER A 339 -4.06 -24.51 -22.00
C SER A 339 -5.20 -23.55 -21.62
N ILE A 340 -4.91 -22.25 -21.49
CA ILE A 340 -5.89 -21.23 -21.09
C ILE A 340 -6.02 -20.08 -22.11
N GLY A 341 -5.35 -20.21 -23.27
CA GLY A 341 -5.31 -19.17 -24.32
C GLY A 341 -6.69 -18.64 -24.73
N ASP A 342 -7.75 -19.46 -24.61
CA ASP A 342 -9.12 -19.04 -24.90
C ASP A 342 -9.75 -18.14 -23.82
N ILE A 343 -9.15 -18.05 -22.62
CA ILE A 343 -9.70 -17.28 -21.48
C ILE A 343 -9.10 -15.86 -21.45
N LEU A 344 -7.82 -15.72 -21.81
CA LEU A 344 -7.12 -14.44 -21.77
C LEU A 344 -7.49 -13.48 -22.93
N LEU A 345 -8.30 -13.94 -23.88
CA LEU A 345 -8.72 -13.14 -25.04
C LEU A 345 -10.06 -12.40 -24.83
N TYR A 346 -10.68 -12.51 -23.67
CA TYR A 346 -12.03 -11.97 -23.39
C TYR A 346 -12.11 -10.95 -22.26
N ASP A 347 -10.98 -10.46 -21.71
CA ASP A 347 -10.95 -9.35 -20.72
C ASP A 347 -10.35 -8.06 -21.32
#